data_716f0b2331e08b141c2a46a2d1cd8791
#
_entry.id   716f0b2331e08b141c2a46a2d1cd8791
#
_cell.length_a   1.000
_cell.length_b   1.000
_cell.length_c   1.000
_cell.angle_alpha   90.00
_cell.angle_beta   90.00
_cell.angle_gamma   90.00
#
_symmetry.space_group_name_H-M   'P 1'
#
loop_
_entity.id
_entity.type
_entity.pdbx_description
1 polymer ?
#
loop_
_entity_poly.entity_id
_entity_poly.type
_entity_poly.pdbx_seq_one_letter_code
_entity_poly.pdbx_strand_id
1 'polypeptide(L)'
;DHGMQVTVDGDNGLGMVVAHRANDVAIARGREHGIAAVAIRGSNHCGTMAYYTTRAVAHGLIAIATTNAGINMTPTGSGEKLVGNNPLSIAVPSRRPWPLVLDMATSLVAGGKLDVAKARGEAIPLGRARDAAGNPTTDPALGRAGSLEPVGGPKGYGLAVMLDILAGVLSGGRFGAGLGAPGSAQFLLVIX
;
A
#
# COMPACT_ATOMS: atom_id res chain seq x y z
N ASP A 1 -15.00 -9.68 -15.04
CA ASP A 1 -14.13 -9.26 -16.13
C ASP A 1 -14.93 -8.42 -17.12
N HIS A 2 -14.52 -7.19 -17.34
CA HIS A 2 -15.14 -6.26 -18.28
C HIS A 2 -14.08 -5.72 -19.26
N GLY A 3 -13.21 -6.60 -19.75
CA GLY A 3 -12.16 -6.23 -20.69
C GLY A 3 -10.99 -5.54 -19.99
N MET A 4 -11.01 -4.22 -19.91
CA MET A 4 -9.96 -3.43 -19.30
C MET A 4 -10.02 -3.40 -17.77
N GLN A 5 -11.16 -3.79 -17.19
CA GLN A 5 -11.35 -3.82 -15.74
C GLN A 5 -11.53 -5.26 -15.27
N VAL A 6 -10.70 -5.70 -14.34
CA VAL A 6 -10.69 -7.07 -13.85
C VAL A 6 -10.69 -7.07 -12.32
N THR A 7 -11.50 -7.95 -11.72
CA THR A 7 -11.40 -8.25 -10.30
C THR A 7 -10.84 -9.65 -10.14
N VAL A 8 -9.78 -9.78 -9.35
CA VAL A 8 -9.12 -11.05 -9.03
C VAL A 8 -9.48 -11.43 -7.60
N ASP A 9 -9.96 -12.64 -7.41
CA ASP A 9 -10.16 -13.21 -6.08
C ASP A 9 -8.99 -14.16 -5.78
N GLY A 10 -8.19 -13.81 -4.78
CA GLY A 10 -7.00 -14.56 -4.41
C GLY A 10 -7.25 -15.76 -3.52
N ASP A 11 -8.51 -15.99 -3.13
CA ASP A 11 -8.90 -17.14 -2.29
C ASP A 11 -8.03 -17.26 -1.02
N ASN A 12 -7.71 -16.10 -0.43
CA ASN A 12 -6.86 -15.99 0.75
C ASN A 12 -5.44 -16.57 0.54
N GLY A 13 -4.97 -16.59 -0.69
CA GLY A 13 -3.65 -17.12 -1.05
C GLY A 13 -2.51 -16.21 -0.64
N LEU A 14 -1.29 -16.70 -0.83
CA LEU A 14 -0.06 -15.96 -0.53
C LEU A 14 -0.01 -14.67 -1.38
N GLY A 15 -0.01 -13.52 -0.71
CA GLY A 15 -0.17 -12.22 -1.37
C GLY A 15 0.80 -11.96 -2.51
N MET A 16 2.06 -12.37 -2.35
CA MET A 16 3.06 -12.20 -3.40
C MET A 16 2.71 -12.97 -4.67
N VAL A 17 2.14 -14.18 -4.52
CA VAL A 17 1.74 -15.00 -5.66
C VAL A 17 0.48 -14.42 -6.32
N VAL A 18 -0.52 -14.08 -5.49
CA VAL A 18 -1.79 -13.51 -5.97
C VAL A 18 -1.53 -12.21 -6.74
N ALA A 19 -0.80 -11.28 -6.12
CA ALA A 19 -0.54 -9.97 -6.74
C ALA A 19 0.35 -10.11 -7.98
N HIS A 20 1.31 -11.06 -7.99
CA HIS A 20 2.14 -11.32 -9.17
C HIS A 20 1.27 -11.75 -10.36
N ARG A 21 0.39 -12.73 -10.15
CA ARG A 21 -0.51 -13.22 -11.22
C ARG A 21 -1.48 -12.13 -11.67
N ALA A 22 -2.01 -11.34 -10.74
CA ALA A 22 -2.87 -10.21 -11.09
C ALA A 22 -2.10 -9.16 -11.91
N ASN A 23 -0.81 -8.96 -11.60
CA ASN A 23 0.04 -8.06 -12.37
C ASN A 23 0.27 -8.58 -13.80
N ASP A 24 0.39 -9.90 -14.00
CA ASP A 24 0.45 -10.47 -15.35
C ASP A 24 -0.82 -10.14 -16.15
N VAL A 25 -1.98 -10.25 -15.49
CA VAL A 25 -3.26 -9.89 -16.12
C VAL A 25 -3.27 -8.40 -16.47
N ALA A 26 -2.85 -7.54 -15.54
CA ALA A 26 -2.80 -6.09 -15.78
C ALA A 26 -1.90 -5.77 -16.99
N ILE A 27 -0.71 -6.36 -17.04
CA ILE A 27 0.25 -6.13 -18.13
C ILE A 27 -0.33 -6.61 -19.46
N ALA A 28 -0.91 -7.82 -19.50
CA ALA A 28 -1.48 -8.36 -20.73
C ALA A 28 -2.59 -7.46 -21.26
N ARG A 29 -3.54 -7.07 -20.39
CA ARG A 29 -4.67 -6.21 -20.78
C ARG A 29 -4.21 -4.79 -21.14
N GLY A 30 -3.25 -4.25 -20.37
CA GLY A 30 -2.69 -2.92 -20.66
C GLY A 30 -2.05 -2.87 -22.05
N ARG A 31 -1.31 -3.92 -22.42
CA ARG A 31 -0.70 -4.01 -23.74
C ARG A 31 -1.74 -4.18 -24.86
N GLU A 32 -2.81 -4.90 -24.58
CA GLU A 32 -3.87 -5.14 -25.55
C GLU A 32 -4.76 -3.92 -25.77
N HIS A 33 -5.11 -3.21 -24.70
CA HIS A 33 -6.14 -2.17 -24.75
C HIS A 33 -5.61 -0.75 -24.49
N GLY A 34 -4.32 -0.61 -24.17
CA GLY A 34 -3.73 0.69 -23.79
C GLY A 34 -3.91 1.07 -22.33
N ILE A 35 -4.83 0.41 -21.61
CA ILE A 35 -5.07 0.67 -20.19
C ILE A 35 -5.71 -0.57 -19.58
N ALA A 36 -5.39 -0.82 -18.30
CA ALA A 36 -6.10 -1.85 -17.53
C ALA A 36 -6.07 -1.52 -16.04
N ALA A 37 -7.20 -1.76 -15.38
CA ALA A 37 -7.35 -1.64 -13.93
C ALA A 37 -7.67 -3.01 -13.34
N VAL A 38 -6.88 -3.47 -12.38
CA VAL A 38 -7.08 -4.77 -11.73
C VAL A 38 -7.21 -4.57 -10.23
N ALA A 39 -8.38 -4.90 -9.70
CA ALA A 39 -8.68 -4.88 -8.27
C ALA A 39 -8.53 -6.31 -7.72
N ILE A 40 -7.90 -6.46 -6.56
CA ILE A 40 -7.56 -7.77 -5.99
C ILE A 40 -8.13 -7.85 -4.59
N ARG A 41 -8.90 -8.89 -4.30
CA ARG A 41 -9.41 -9.19 -2.96
C ARG A 41 -8.98 -10.59 -2.53
N GLY A 42 -9.20 -10.92 -1.27
CA GLY A 42 -8.86 -12.26 -0.76
C GLY A 42 -7.37 -12.56 -0.87
N SER A 43 -6.54 -11.55 -0.65
CA SER A 43 -5.10 -11.64 -0.76
C SER A 43 -4.46 -11.39 0.62
N ASN A 44 -3.15 -11.30 0.66
CA ASN A 44 -2.39 -11.09 1.88
C ASN A 44 -1.21 -10.15 1.61
N HIS A 45 -0.30 -10.00 2.58
CA HIS A 45 0.89 -9.16 2.40
C HIS A 45 1.63 -9.56 1.12
N CYS A 46 1.90 -8.58 0.27
CA CYS A 46 2.44 -8.83 -1.06
C CYS A 46 3.83 -8.22 -1.31
N GLY A 47 4.48 -7.73 -0.24
CA GLY A 47 5.81 -7.13 -0.37
C GLY A 47 5.74 -5.67 -0.79
N THR A 48 6.76 -5.22 -1.50
CA THR A 48 6.87 -3.83 -1.96
C THR A 48 6.07 -3.62 -3.25
N MET A 49 5.37 -2.49 -3.33
CA MET A 49 4.58 -2.16 -4.52
C MET A 49 5.45 -1.87 -5.74
N ALA A 50 6.69 -1.40 -5.53
CA ALA A 50 7.62 -1.14 -6.62
C ALA A 50 7.90 -2.38 -7.47
N TYR A 51 7.83 -3.58 -6.89
CA TYR A 51 8.01 -4.81 -7.65
C TYR A 51 7.00 -4.90 -8.81
N TYR A 52 5.74 -4.62 -8.52
CA TYR A 52 4.67 -4.74 -9.53
C TYR A 52 4.73 -3.61 -10.55
N THR A 53 5.00 -2.39 -10.11
CA THR A 53 5.06 -1.26 -11.04
C THR A 53 6.27 -1.36 -11.97
N THR A 54 7.43 -1.79 -11.47
CA THR A 54 8.61 -1.94 -12.33
C THR A 54 8.46 -3.08 -13.34
N ARG A 55 7.73 -4.15 -12.98
CA ARG A 55 7.43 -5.22 -13.96
C ARG A 55 6.62 -4.67 -15.13
N ALA A 56 5.62 -3.84 -14.87
CA ALA A 56 4.81 -3.25 -15.94
C ALA A 56 5.64 -2.30 -16.81
N VAL A 57 6.53 -1.52 -16.18
CA VAL A 57 7.44 -0.61 -16.92
C VAL A 57 8.34 -1.39 -17.88
N ALA A 58 8.76 -2.60 -17.51
CA ALA A 58 9.58 -3.45 -18.40
C ALA A 58 8.85 -3.82 -19.69
N HIS A 59 7.52 -3.65 -19.74
CA HIS A 59 6.70 -3.86 -20.92
C HIS A 59 6.25 -2.53 -21.57
N GLY A 60 6.89 -1.43 -21.20
CA GLY A 60 6.61 -0.11 -21.78
C GLY A 60 5.43 0.63 -21.19
N LEU A 61 4.84 0.13 -20.10
CA LEU A 61 3.64 0.71 -19.49
C LEU A 61 3.99 1.63 -18.34
N ILE A 62 3.23 2.69 -18.13
CA ILE A 62 3.19 3.41 -16.86
C ILE A 62 2.37 2.56 -15.89
N ALA A 63 2.76 2.50 -14.62
CA ALA A 63 2.02 1.69 -13.66
C ALA A 63 1.85 2.38 -12.31
N ILE A 64 0.68 2.17 -11.72
CA ILE A 64 0.34 2.60 -10.36
C ILE A 64 -0.10 1.36 -9.59
N ALA A 65 0.41 1.17 -8.38
CA ALA A 65 0.05 0.02 -7.54
C ALA A 65 -0.12 0.47 -6.10
N THR A 66 -1.13 -0.08 -5.43
CA THR A 66 -1.35 0.16 -4.01
C THR A 66 -1.87 -1.11 -3.34
N THR A 67 -1.68 -1.20 -2.05
CA THR A 67 -2.32 -2.22 -1.20
C THR A 67 -2.80 -1.56 0.08
N ASN A 68 -3.87 -2.07 0.65
CA ASN A 68 -4.22 -1.64 1.99
C ASN A 68 -3.43 -2.45 3.03
N ALA A 69 -3.35 -1.91 4.22
CA ALA A 69 -2.58 -2.47 5.33
C ALA A 69 -3.42 -2.39 6.60
N GLY A 70 -3.08 -3.21 7.59
CA GLY A 70 -3.75 -3.15 8.88
C GLY A 70 -3.72 -1.74 9.48
N ILE A 71 -4.78 -1.36 10.17
CA ILE A 71 -4.95 0.02 10.69
C ILE A 71 -3.79 0.39 11.62
N ASN A 72 -3.14 1.52 11.33
CA ASN A 72 -1.99 1.99 12.12
C ASN A 72 -1.84 3.51 12.09
N MET A 73 -2.79 4.24 11.49
CA MET A 73 -2.78 5.72 11.48
C MET A 73 -4.11 6.27 11.99
N THR A 74 -4.03 7.42 12.67
CA THR A 74 -5.20 8.14 13.19
C THR A 74 -5.47 9.38 12.34
N PRO A 75 -6.75 9.76 12.19
CA PRO A 75 -7.04 11.07 11.59
C PRO A 75 -6.42 12.19 12.40
N THR A 76 -6.00 13.25 11.76
CA THR A 76 -5.46 14.42 12.45
C THR A 76 -6.50 14.95 13.44
N GLY A 77 -6.10 15.07 14.70
CA GLY A 77 -6.98 15.52 15.76
C GLY A 77 -7.84 14.44 16.43
N SER A 78 -7.65 13.18 16.04
CA SER A 78 -8.38 12.04 16.64
C SER A 78 -7.41 11.13 17.39
N GLY A 79 -7.93 10.31 18.30
CA GLY A 79 -7.15 9.29 19.01
C GLY A 79 -7.34 7.88 18.45
N GLU A 80 -8.33 7.66 17.60
CA GLU A 80 -8.65 6.32 17.11
C GLU A 80 -8.02 6.04 15.74
N LYS A 81 -7.37 4.89 15.61
CA LYS A 81 -6.80 4.45 14.32
C LYS A 81 -7.92 3.95 13.41
N LEU A 82 -7.95 4.41 12.18
CA LEU A 82 -9.02 4.06 11.24
C LEU A 82 -8.51 3.56 9.89
N VAL A 83 -7.24 3.77 9.56
CA VAL A 83 -6.72 3.40 8.24
C VAL A 83 -5.27 2.92 8.37
N GLY A 84 -4.85 2.09 7.45
CA GLY A 84 -3.45 1.66 7.35
C GLY A 84 -2.57 2.68 6.65
N ASN A 85 -1.26 2.46 6.72
CA ASN A 85 -0.27 3.30 6.03
C ASN A 85 -0.12 2.93 4.54
N ASN A 86 -1.16 2.48 3.97
CA ASN A 86 -1.41 2.01 2.61
C ASN A 86 -0.37 2.53 1.62
N PRO A 87 0.59 1.68 1.19
CA PRO A 87 1.66 2.15 0.31
C PRO A 87 1.17 2.38 -1.11
N LEU A 88 1.84 3.30 -1.77
CA LEU A 88 1.61 3.67 -3.17
C LEU A 88 2.92 3.55 -3.92
N SER A 89 2.89 2.89 -5.08
CA SER A 89 4.01 2.96 -6.02
C SER A 89 3.52 3.45 -7.37
N ILE A 90 4.32 4.31 -7.98
CA ILE A 90 4.12 4.77 -9.35
C ILE A 90 5.45 4.59 -10.08
N ALA A 91 5.42 3.96 -11.25
CA ALA A 91 6.62 3.81 -12.06
C ALA A 91 6.32 4.20 -13.50
N VAL A 92 7.28 4.91 -14.10
CA VAL A 92 7.15 5.35 -15.50
C VAL A 92 8.42 4.99 -16.27
N PRO A 93 8.29 4.59 -17.54
CA PRO A 93 9.46 4.38 -18.39
C PRO A 93 10.27 5.67 -18.55
N SER A 94 11.56 5.55 -18.78
CA SER A 94 12.41 6.71 -19.05
C SER A 94 13.35 6.39 -20.19
N ARG A 95 14.03 7.40 -20.71
CA ARG A 95 15.08 7.21 -21.73
C ARG A 95 16.38 6.66 -21.13
N ARG A 96 16.44 6.52 -19.81
CA ARG A 96 17.59 5.98 -19.11
C ARG A 96 17.47 4.45 -19.02
N PRO A 97 18.53 3.73 -18.66
CA PRO A 97 18.45 2.29 -18.44
C PRO A 97 17.58 1.88 -17.24
N TRP A 98 17.13 2.83 -16.44
CA TRP A 98 16.28 2.58 -15.26
C TRP A 98 15.03 3.47 -15.34
N PRO A 99 13.89 2.96 -14.83
CA PRO A 99 12.66 3.76 -14.77
C PRO A 99 12.72 4.83 -13.67
N LEU A 100 11.79 5.76 -13.72
CA LEU A 100 11.49 6.60 -12.56
C LEU A 100 10.48 5.86 -11.68
N VAL A 101 10.80 5.69 -10.41
CA VAL A 101 9.95 4.93 -9.48
C VAL A 101 9.75 5.72 -8.20
N LEU A 102 8.50 5.95 -7.84
CA LEU A 102 8.09 6.36 -6.51
C LEU A 102 7.57 5.11 -5.81
N ASP A 103 8.01 4.83 -4.59
CA ASP A 103 7.44 3.77 -3.76
C ASP A 103 7.48 4.24 -2.30
N MET A 104 6.30 4.45 -1.71
CA MET A 104 6.23 5.07 -0.40
C MET A 104 5.02 4.58 0.38
N ALA A 105 5.18 4.46 1.70
CA ALA A 105 4.03 4.40 2.60
C ALA A 105 3.41 5.79 2.72
N THR A 106 2.14 5.87 3.09
CA THR A 106 1.49 7.16 3.37
C THR A 106 1.79 7.68 4.77
N SER A 107 2.55 6.91 5.55
CA SER A 107 3.10 7.35 6.84
C SER A 107 4.55 7.82 6.68
N LEU A 108 5.03 8.62 7.65
CA LEU A 108 6.42 9.10 7.67
C LEU A 108 7.44 7.97 7.84
N VAL A 109 6.99 6.83 8.36
CA VAL A 109 7.84 5.65 8.55
C VAL A 109 6.96 4.40 8.40
N ALA A 110 7.49 3.36 7.76
CA ALA A 110 6.78 2.08 7.70
C ALA A 110 6.84 1.38 9.07
N GLY A 111 5.76 0.68 9.43
CA GLY A 111 5.70 -0.04 10.71
C GLY A 111 6.86 -1.01 10.92
N GLY A 112 7.28 -1.71 9.87
CA GLY A 112 8.41 -2.63 9.97
C GLY A 112 9.73 -1.97 10.36
N LYS A 113 9.91 -0.67 10.06
CA LYS A 113 11.12 0.04 10.51
C LYS A 113 11.11 0.27 12.02
N LEU A 114 9.93 0.41 12.63
CA LEU A 114 9.82 0.46 14.09
C LEU A 114 10.21 -0.91 14.69
N ASP A 115 9.78 -2.00 14.04
CA ASP A 115 10.13 -3.34 14.51
C ASP A 115 11.65 -3.56 14.44
N VAL A 116 12.30 -3.08 13.38
CA VAL A 116 13.77 -3.17 13.24
C VAL A 116 14.45 -2.32 14.31
N ALA A 117 14.01 -1.08 14.53
CA ALA A 117 14.60 -0.22 15.56
C ALA A 117 14.45 -0.85 16.95
N LYS A 118 13.28 -1.40 17.25
CA LYS A 118 13.03 -2.12 18.50
C LYS A 118 14.01 -3.29 18.68
N ALA A 119 14.19 -4.09 17.61
CA ALA A 119 15.09 -5.26 17.68
C ALA A 119 16.55 -4.85 17.90
N ARG A 120 16.93 -3.64 17.44
CA ARG A 120 18.29 -3.13 17.60
C ARG A 120 18.47 -2.30 18.88
N GLY A 121 17.41 -2.06 19.64
CA GLY A 121 17.48 -1.18 20.81
C GLY A 121 17.72 0.29 20.46
N GLU A 122 17.29 0.70 19.26
CA GLU A 122 17.51 2.06 18.75
C GLU A 122 16.23 2.89 18.90
N ALA A 123 16.39 4.18 19.22
CA ALA A 123 15.28 5.12 19.23
C ALA A 123 14.89 5.50 17.79
N ILE A 124 13.62 5.85 17.61
CA ILE A 124 13.16 6.45 16.35
C ILE A 124 13.14 7.98 16.45
N PRO A 125 13.29 8.69 15.34
CA PRO A 125 13.19 10.16 15.38
C PRO A 125 11.83 10.61 15.88
N LEU A 126 11.81 11.69 16.67
CA LEU A 126 10.57 12.29 17.14
C LEU A 126 9.69 12.69 15.95
N GLY A 127 8.38 12.55 16.08
CA GLY A 127 7.44 12.91 15.03
C GLY A 127 7.17 11.79 14.03
N ARG A 128 7.74 10.59 14.26
CA ARG A 128 7.45 9.43 13.38
C ARG A 128 6.25 8.63 13.86
N ALA A 129 5.99 8.64 15.17
CA ALA A 129 4.92 7.85 15.76
C ALA A 129 4.43 8.50 17.05
N ARG A 130 3.25 8.07 17.47
CA ARG A 130 2.66 8.44 18.76
C ARG A 130 2.46 7.17 19.58
N ASP A 131 2.48 7.33 20.90
CA ASP A 131 2.12 6.24 21.81
C ASP A 131 0.59 6.03 21.83
N ALA A 132 0.13 5.05 22.61
CA ALA A 132 -1.30 4.73 22.69
C ALA A 132 -2.15 5.87 23.31
N ALA A 133 -1.52 6.80 24.03
CA ALA A 133 -2.19 7.97 24.57
C ALA A 133 -2.21 9.16 23.59
N GLY A 134 -1.56 9.00 22.42
CA GLY A 134 -1.51 10.03 21.38
C GLY A 134 -0.33 10.99 21.53
N ASN A 135 0.59 10.77 22.45
CA ASN A 135 1.76 11.63 22.62
C ASN A 135 2.88 11.24 21.66
N PRO A 136 3.61 12.20 21.08
CA PRO A 136 4.76 11.87 20.26
C PRO A 136 5.78 11.03 21.05
N THR A 137 6.37 10.02 20.41
CA THR A 137 7.32 9.14 21.09
C THR A 137 8.54 8.87 20.22
N THR A 138 9.69 8.63 20.87
CA THR A 138 10.91 8.14 20.25
C THR A 138 11.14 6.65 20.56
N ASP A 139 10.27 6.03 21.35
CA ASP A 139 10.34 4.62 21.67
C ASP A 139 9.62 3.82 20.58
N PRO A 140 10.32 2.94 19.84
CA PRO A 140 9.68 2.19 18.75
C PRO A 140 8.60 1.21 19.23
N ALA A 141 8.71 0.68 20.46
CA ALA A 141 7.68 -0.23 20.98
C ALA A 141 6.40 0.54 21.30
N LEU A 142 6.52 1.71 21.93
CA LEU A 142 5.36 2.56 22.19
C LEU A 142 4.74 3.06 20.88
N GLY A 143 5.56 3.44 19.91
CA GLY A 143 5.08 3.86 18.60
C GLY A 143 4.37 2.74 17.84
N ARG A 144 4.85 1.51 17.99
CA ARG A 144 4.21 0.34 17.35
C ARG A 144 2.85 0.02 17.96
N ALA A 145 2.72 0.20 19.28
CA ALA A 145 1.45 0.02 19.99
C ALA A 145 0.47 1.15 19.68
N GLY A 146 0.97 2.35 19.48
CA GLY A 146 0.17 3.53 19.18
C GLY A 146 -0.10 3.69 17.68
N SER A 147 0.28 4.84 17.10
CA SER A 147 -0.03 5.14 15.70
C SER A 147 1.17 5.78 14.99
N LEU A 148 1.21 5.57 13.67
CA LEU A 148 2.21 6.19 12.79
C LEU A 148 1.72 7.57 12.36
N GLU A 149 2.66 8.51 12.19
CA GLU A 149 2.35 9.84 11.68
C GLU A 149 2.20 9.81 10.16
N PRO A 150 1.10 10.37 9.63
CA PRO A 150 0.93 10.45 8.18
C PRO A 150 1.93 11.44 7.54
N VAL A 151 2.39 11.13 6.33
CA VAL A 151 3.25 12.04 5.58
C VAL A 151 2.47 13.32 5.26
N GLY A 152 3.02 14.48 5.62
CA GLY A 152 2.31 15.76 5.42
C GLY A 152 0.99 15.88 6.18
N GLY A 153 0.85 15.16 7.30
CA GLY A 153 -0.33 15.27 8.17
C GLY A 153 -1.62 14.87 7.48
N PRO A 154 -2.63 15.75 7.44
CA PRO A 154 -3.94 15.41 6.86
C PRO A 154 -3.88 15.06 5.37
N LYS A 155 -2.87 15.52 4.64
CA LYS A 155 -2.72 15.17 3.21
C LYS A 155 -2.40 13.69 3.04
N GLY A 156 -1.41 13.19 3.78
CA GLY A 156 -1.06 11.76 3.73
C GLY A 156 -2.17 10.88 4.29
N TYR A 157 -2.86 11.35 5.34
CA TYR A 157 -4.00 10.62 5.86
C TYR A 157 -5.10 10.49 4.80
N GLY A 158 -5.46 11.61 4.15
CA GLY A 158 -6.47 11.60 3.08
C GLY A 158 -6.07 10.68 1.92
N LEU A 159 -4.79 10.73 1.52
CA LEU A 159 -4.29 9.82 0.51
C LEU A 159 -4.46 8.36 0.93
N ALA A 160 -4.11 8.02 2.18
CA ALA A 160 -4.27 6.65 2.69
C ALA A 160 -5.72 6.17 2.61
N VAL A 161 -6.68 7.05 2.93
CA VAL A 161 -8.12 6.73 2.83
C VAL A 161 -8.49 6.41 1.37
N MET A 162 -8.05 7.24 0.42
CA MET A 162 -8.35 6.99 -1.00
C MET A 162 -7.73 5.69 -1.50
N LEU A 163 -6.50 5.37 -1.04
CA LEU A 163 -5.86 4.11 -1.42
C LEU A 163 -6.58 2.90 -0.81
N ASP A 164 -7.13 3.03 0.41
CA ASP A 164 -7.94 1.98 1.02
C ASP A 164 -9.22 1.74 0.21
N ILE A 165 -9.83 2.82 -0.30
CA ILE A 165 -11.03 2.71 -1.14
C ILE A 165 -10.68 1.98 -2.45
N LEU A 166 -9.59 2.37 -3.11
CA LEU A 166 -9.17 1.75 -4.37
C LEU A 166 -8.82 0.26 -4.18
N ALA A 167 -8.09 -0.06 -3.12
CA ALA A 167 -7.68 -1.46 -2.88
C ALA A 167 -8.84 -2.28 -2.30
N GLY A 168 -9.41 -1.83 -1.18
CA GLY A 168 -10.38 -2.59 -0.41
C GLY A 168 -11.79 -2.49 -0.93
N VAL A 169 -12.34 -1.27 -0.97
CA VAL A 169 -13.77 -1.09 -1.29
C VAL A 169 -14.05 -1.48 -2.74
N LEU A 170 -13.24 -0.99 -3.68
CA LEU A 170 -13.44 -1.24 -5.11
C LEU A 170 -13.39 -2.74 -5.45
N SER A 171 -12.50 -3.49 -4.78
CA SER A 171 -12.37 -4.94 -5.04
C SER A 171 -13.48 -5.77 -4.39
N GLY A 172 -14.26 -5.18 -3.47
CA GLY A 172 -15.18 -5.90 -2.60
C GLY A 172 -14.45 -6.65 -1.49
N GLY A 173 -13.21 -6.24 -1.20
CA GLY A 173 -12.40 -6.83 -0.15
C GLY A 173 -12.55 -6.12 1.18
N ARG A 174 -11.67 -6.42 2.13
CA ARG A 174 -11.67 -5.80 3.45
C ARG A 174 -11.02 -4.42 3.40
N PHE A 175 -11.45 -3.52 4.27
CA PHE A 175 -10.93 -2.16 4.35
C PHE A 175 -11.09 -1.62 5.76
N GLY A 176 -10.31 -0.60 6.11
CA GLY A 176 -10.40 0.09 7.39
C GLY A 176 -10.35 -0.87 8.57
N ALA A 177 -11.23 -0.68 9.55
CA ALA A 177 -11.30 -1.53 10.74
C ALA A 177 -11.63 -2.99 10.43
N GLY A 178 -12.19 -3.29 9.27
CA GLY A 178 -12.45 -4.66 8.81
C GLY A 178 -11.18 -5.44 8.48
N LEU A 179 -10.02 -4.79 8.44
CA LEU A 179 -8.71 -5.42 8.22
C LEU A 179 -8.11 -6.03 9.51
N GLY A 180 -8.93 -6.34 10.51
CA GLY A 180 -8.47 -6.92 11.77
C GLY A 180 -8.06 -8.38 11.68
N ALA A 181 -8.37 -9.09 10.61
CA ALA A 181 -8.01 -10.49 10.38
C ALA A 181 -7.03 -10.56 9.21
N PRO A 182 -6.37 -11.71 8.99
CA PRO A 182 -5.50 -11.84 7.82
C PRO A 182 -6.22 -11.47 6.54
N GLY A 183 -5.56 -10.74 5.69
CA GLY A 183 -6.11 -10.35 4.42
C GLY A 183 -5.75 -8.92 4.07
N SER A 184 -5.40 -8.75 2.82
CA SER A 184 -5.17 -7.44 2.21
C SER A 184 -5.82 -7.44 0.84
N ALA A 185 -6.02 -6.25 0.33
CA ALA A 185 -6.52 -6.06 -1.02
C ALA A 185 -5.53 -5.17 -1.76
N GLN A 186 -5.44 -5.33 -3.06
CA GLN A 186 -4.52 -4.52 -3.86
C GLN A 186 -5.26 -3.93 -5.06
N PHE A 187 -4.66 -2.89 -5.62
CA PHE A 187 -5.15 -2.29 -6.86
C PHE A 187 -3.95 -1.98 -7.76
N LEU A 188 -4.08 -2.35 -9.02
CA LEU A 188 -3.07 -2.12 -10.05
C LEU A 188 -3.73 -1.37 -11.20
N LEU A 189 -3.10 -0.30 -11.68
CA LEU A 189 -3.50 0.42 -12.89
C LEU A 189 -2.28 0.49 -13.80
N VAL A 190 -2.44 0.12 -15.07
CA VAL A 190 -1.39 0.25 -16.09
C VAL A 190 -1.93 1.04 -17.26
N ILE A 191 -1.06 1.85 -17.90
CA ILE A 191 -1.40 2.75 -19.00
C ILE A 191 -0.26 2.71 -20.02
N UNK A 192 -0.49 2.46 -21.24
CA UNK A 192 0.36 2.44 -22.23
C UNK A 192 0.65 3.68 -22.67
#